data_96be9593794cf2417e1d599f370bf9c1
#
_entry.id   96be9593794cf2417e1d599f370bf9c1
#
_cell.length_a   1.000
_cell.length_b   1.000
_cell.length_c   1.000
_cell.angle_alpha   90.00
_cell.angle_beta   90.00
_cell.angle_gamma   90.00
#
_symmetry.space_group_name_H-M   'P 1'
#
loop_
_entity.id
_entity.type
_entity.pdbx_description
1 polymer ?
#
loop_
_entity_poly.entity_id
_entity_poly.type
_entity_poly.pdbx_seq_one_letter_code
_entity_poly.pdbx_strand_id
1 'polypeptide(L)'
;MTSVDRLDGLDLGALDRYLRSLGIGRDGELRGELISGGRSNLTFRVYDDASSWLVRRPPLHGLTPSAHDMAREYRVVAALGDTPVPVARTISLCQDDSVLGAPFQVVEFVAGQVVRRRAELEALGSRSVIEGCVDALIRVLVDLHSIDPKAVGLSDFGKPDGYLERQVRRWGSQWELVRLPDDHRDADISRLHLALQQAIPQQSRTSIVHGDYRIDNTILDTDDPCHVRAVVDWELSTLGDPLSDAALMCVYRDPALDLIVHAQAAWTSPLLPAADELADRYSLVSGQPLGHWEFXXXXXXXXXXXXXXXXXXXXXXXXXXXXXXXXXXXXXXXXXXXXXXIAKKSG
;
A
#
# COMPACT_ATOMS: atom_id res chain seq x y z
N MET A 1 -5.24 -31.14 -28.44
CA MET A 1 -5.94 -29.97 -27.81
C MET A 1 -5.49 -29.91 -26.36
N THR A 2 -4.46 -29.14 -26.10
CA THR A 2 -3.95 -28.90 -24.76
C THR A 2 -4.98 -28.04 -23.99
N SER A 3 -5.31 -28.46 -22.79
CA SER A 3 -6.21 -27.70 -21.92
C SER A 3 -5.62 -26.30 -21.69
N VAL A 4 -6.32 -25.31 -22.16
CA VAL A 4 -6.05 -23.93 -21.76
C VAL A 4 -6.32 -23.90 -20.26
N ASP A 5 -5.30 -23.71 -19.45
CA ASP A 5 -5.48 -23.54 -18.00
C ASP A 5 -6.45 -22.40 -17.78
N ARG A 6 -7.65 -22.73 -17.31
CA ARG A 6 -8.71 -21.76 -17.07
C ARG A 6 -8.34 -20.94 -15.84
N LEU A 7 -7.91 -19.70 -16.09
CA LEU A 7 -7.60 -18.78 -15.01
C LEU A 7 -8.92 -18.24 -14.43
N ASP A 8 -9.19 -18.57 -13.18
CA ASP A 8 -10.40 -18.06 -12.52
C ASP A 8 -10.39 -16.54 -12.49
N GLY A 9 -11.42 -15.97 -13.11
CA GLY A 9 -11.57 -14.52 -13.21
C GLY A 9 -10.96 -13.88 -14.47
N LEU A 10 -10.34 -14.68 -15.37
CA LEU A 10 -9.76 -14.15 -16.60
C LEU A 10 -10.13 -15.03 -17.80
N ASP A 11 -11.02 -14.52 -18.65
CA ASP A 11 -11.33 -15.11 -19.94
C ASP A 11 -10.43 -14.46 -20.99
N LEU A 12 -9.37 -15.17 -21.41
CA LEU A 12 -8.40 -14.66 -22.38
C LEU A 12 -9.05 -14.35 -23.74
N GLY A 13 -10.07 -15.13 -24.16
CA GLY A 13 -10.77 -14.86 -25.41
C GLY A 13 -11.58 -13.58 -25.37
N ALA A 14 -12.29 -13.35 -24.25
CA ALA A 14 -13.04 -12.10 -24.08
C ALA A 14 -12.08 -10.90 -23.97
N LEU A 15 -10.98 -11.06 -23.24
CA LEU A 15 -9.97 -10.01 -23.12
C LEU A 15 -9.34 -9.69 -24.48
N ASP A 16 -9.03 -10.71 -25.29
CA ASP A 16 -8.47 -10.51 -26.64
C ASP A 16 -9.38 -9.67 -27.51
N ARG A 17 -10.69 -10.02 -27.53
CA ARG A 17 -11.68 -9.24 -28.28
C ARG A 17 -11.71 -7.78 -27.80
N TYR A 18 -11.67 -7.60 -26.48
CA TYR A 18 -11.68 -6.25 -25.89
C TYR A 18 -10.45 -5.45 -26.30
N LEU A 19 -9.24 -6.02 -26.17
CA LEU A 19 -7.99 -5.33 -26.54
C LEU A 19 -7.98 -4.96 -28.05
N ARG A 20 -8.47 -5.87 -28.89
CA ARG A 20 -8.60 -5.57 -30.33
C ARG A 20 -9.57 -4.43 -30.60
N SER A 21 -10.67 -4.33 -29.84
CA SER A 21 -11.63 -3.23 -30.00
C SER A 21 -11.03 -1.87 -29.66
N LEU A 22 -9.93 -1.85 -28.86
CA LEU A 22 -9.17 -0.64 -28.55
C LEU A 22 -8.05 -0.36 -29.57
N GLY A 23 -7.94 -1.18 -30.61
CA GLY A 23 -6.87 -1.05 -31.59
C GLY A 23 -5.53 -1.61 -31.11
N ILE A 24 -5.53 -2.36 -30.01
CA ILE A 24 -4.32 -2.99 -29.49
C ILE A 24 -4.12 -4.31 -30.23
N GLY A 25 -3.19 -4.31 -31.17
CA GLY A 25 -2.81 -5.51 -31.89
C GLY A 25 -2.01 -6.45 -31.01
N ARG A 26 -2.01 -7.72 -31.38
CA ARG A 26 -1.18 -8.72 -30.71
C ARG A 26 -0.36 -9.51 -31.72
N ASP A 27 0.73 -10.07 -31.23
CA ASP A 27 1.60 -10.95 -32.01
C ASP A 27 1.56 -12.34 -31.39
N GLY A 28 0.97 -13.30 -32.10
CA GLY A 28 0.81 -14.66 -31.58
C GLY A 28 -0.42 -14.85 -30.69
N GLU A 29 -0.39 -15.89 -29.87
CA GLU A 29 -1.47 -16.27 -28.98
C GLU A 29 -1.38 -15.54 -27.64
N LEU A 30 -2.53 -15.07 -27.13
CA LEU A 30 -2.60 -14.41 -25.82
C LEU A 30 -2.51 -15.45 -24.72
N ARG A 31 -1.58 -15.27 -23.80
CA ARG A 31 -1.33 -16.13 -22.65
C ARG A 31 -1.48 -15.32 -21.37
N GLY A 32 -1.75 -15.99 -20.26
CA GLY A 32 -1.93 -15.32 -18.99
C GLY A 32 -1.47 -16.14 -17.81
N GLU A 33 -1.08 -15.46 -16.73
CA GLU A 33 -0.71 -16.09 -15.46
C GLU A 33 -1.16 -15.21 -14.30
N LEU A 34 -1.56 -15.82 -13.20
CA LEU A 34 -1.94 -15.10 -12.00
C LEU A 34 -0.67 -14.70 -11.25
N ILE A 35 -0.48 -13.38 -11.03
CA ILE A 35 0.65 -12.85 -10.26
C ILE A 35 0.28 -12.78 -8.77
N SER A 36 -0.88 -12.24 -8.46
CA SER A 36 -1.34 -12.11 -7.08
C SER A 36 -2.85 -12.14 -7.03
N GLY A 37 -3.37 -12.61 -5.89
CA GLY A 37 -4.81 -12.71 -5.68
C GLY A 37 -5.13 -13.29 -4.32
N GLY A 38 -6.42 -13.48 -4.09
CA GLY A 38 -6.94 -13.97 -2.83
C GLY A 38 -8.02 -13.03 -2.32
N ARG A 39 -7.78 -12.41 -1.17
CA ARG A 39 -8.72 -11.42 -0.60
C ARG A 39 -8.58 -10.04 -1.24
N SER A 40 -7.40 -9.76 -1.81
CA SER A 40 -7.13 -8.52 -2.54
C SER A 40 -7.58 -8.64 -4.00
N ASN A 41 -7.37 -7.57 -4.77
CA ASN A 41 -7.60 -7.59 -6.20
C ASN A 41 -6.81 -8.71 -6.88
N LEU A 42 -7.42 -9.37 -7.85
CA LEU A 42 -6.74 -10.34 -8.70
C LEU A 42 -5.89 -9.59 -9.73
N THR A 43 -4.63 -9.96 -9.83
CA THR A 43 -3.67 -9.35 -10.74
C THR A 43 -3.07 -10.42 -11.64
N PHE A 44 -3.29 -10.28 -12.93
CA PHE A 44 -2.81 -11.23 -13.94
C PHE A 44 -1.78 -10.53 -14.84
N ARG A 45 -0.71 -11.24 -15.14
CA ARG A 45 0.13 -10.89 -16.28
C ARG A 45 -0.48 -11.52 -17.52
N VAL A 46 -0.67 -10.74 -18.56
CA VAL A 46 -1.19 -11.20 -19.84
C VAL A 46 -0.19 -10.78 -20.90
N TYR A 47 0.17 -11.70 -21.79
CA TYR A 47 1.25 -11.43 -22.74
C TYR A 47 1.07 -12.22 -24.02
N ASP A 48 1.69 -11.72 -25.09
CA ASP A 48 1.85 -12.39 -26.38
C ASP A 48 3.34 -12.47 -26.71
N ASP A 49 3.69 -12.68 -27.97
CA ASP A 49 5.10 -12.87 -28.36
C ASP A 49 5.88 -11.53 -28.40
N ALA A 50 5.19 -10.38 -28.35
CA ALA A 50 5.81 -9.06 -28.46
C ALA A 50 5.54 -8.13 -27.28
N SER A 51 4.44 -8.34 -26.56
CA SER A 51 3.94 -7.38 -25.57
C SER A 51 3.52 -8.07 -24.28
N SER A 52 3.48 -7.29 -23.21
CA SER A 52 3.04 -7.81 -21.90
C SER A 52 2.26 -6.72 -21.16
N TRP A 53 1.12 -7.13 -20.58
CA TRP A 53 0.22 -6.25 -19.88
C TRP A 53 -0.09 -6.82 -18.51
N LEU A 54 -0.57 -5.96 -17.63
CA LEU A 54 -1.09 -6.35 -16.33
C LEU A 54 -2.57 -6.04 -16.32
N VAL A 55 -3.38 -7.07 -16.00
CA VAL A 55 -4.84 -6.95 -15.87
C VAL A 55 -5.18 -7.09 -14.39
N ARG A 56 -5.84 -6.08 -13.84
CA ARG A 56 -6.21 -6.08 -12.42
C ARG A 56 -7.72 -5.91 -12.30
N ARG A 57 -8.34 -6.74 -11.45
CA ARG A 57 -9.79 -6.75 -11.24
C ARG A 57 -10.12 -7.07 -9.77
N PRO A 58 -11.33 -6.74 -9.30
CA PRO A 58 -11.73 -7.13 -7.94
C PRO A 58 -11.72 -8.64 -7.74
N PRO A 59 -11.63 -9.12 -6.50
CA PRO A 59 -11.70 -10.55 -6.22
C PRO A 59 -13.05 -11.14 -6.63
N LEU A 60 -13.10 -12.46 -6.79
CA LEU A 60 -14.31 -13.17 -7.24
C LEU A 60 -15.41 -13.16 -6.18
N HIS A 61 -15.03 -13.08 -4.90
CA HIS A 61 -15.96 -13.17 -3.77
C HIS A 61 -15.59 -12.14 -2.69
N GLY A 62 -16.57 -11.76 -1.89
CA GLY A 62 -16.35 -10.89 -0.73
C GLY A 62 -16.23 -9.41 -1.05
N LEU A 63 -16.92 -8.95 -2.08
CA LEU A 63 -16.91 -7.54 -2.47
C LEU A 63 -17.55 -6.64 -1.41
N THR A 64 -16.78 -5.69 -0.89
CA THR A 64 -17.33 -4.53 -0.20
C THR A 64 -17.36 -3.36 -1.20
N PRO A 65 -18.43 -2.58 -1.25
CA PRO A 65 -18.63 -1.60 -2.33
C PRO A 65 -17.55 -0.53 -2.49
N SER A 66 -16.69 -0.33 -1.51
CA SER A 66 -15.65 0.72 -1.57
C SER A 66 -14.22 0.17 -1.54
N ALA A 67 -14.04 -1.14 -1.41
CA ALA A 67 -12.72 -1.71 -1.13
C ALA A 67 -11.88 -2.00 -2.38
N HIS A 68 -12.49 -1.97 -3.57
CA HIS A 68 -11.79 -2.39 -4.79
C HIS A 68 -12.22 -1.51 -5.98
N ASP A 69 -12.04 -0.20 -5.82
CA ASP A 69 -12.46 0.78 -6.83
C ASP A 69 -11.40 0.86 -7.94
N MET A 70 -11.57 0.04 -8.96
CA MET A 70 -10.66 0.00 -10.12
C MET A 70 -10.56 1.36 -10.82
N ALA A 71 -11.68 2.10 -10.88
CA ALA A 71 -11.69 3.40 -11.54
C ALA A 71 -10.85 4.42 -10.76
N ARG A 72 -10.94 4.38 -9.45
CA ARG A 72 -10.18 5.27 -8.57
C ARG A 72 -8.67 4.97 -8.67
N GLU A 73 -8.30 3.71 -8.61
CA GLU A 73 -6.90 3.27 -8.74
C GLU A 73 -6.34 3.66 -10.12
N TYR A 74 -7.09 3.35 -11.19
CA TYR A 74 -6.71 3.70 -12.57
C TYR A 74 -6.51 5.22 -12.71
N ARG A 75 -7.41 6.02 -12.13
CA ARG A 75 -7.38 7.48 -12.22
C ARG A 75 -6.10 8.07 -11.66
N VAL A 76 -5.65 7.63 -10.47
CA VAL A 76 -4.43 8.18 -9.87
C VAL A 76 -3.20 7.76 -10.68
N VAL A 77 -3.13 6.50 -11.14
CA VAL A 77 -2.00 6.02 -11.94
C VAL A 77 -1.92 6.80 -13.27
N ALA A 78 -3.08 6.99 -13.93
CA ALA A 78 -3.12 7.76 -15.18
C ALA A 78 -2.69 9.22 -14.98
N ALA A 79 -3.10 9.84 -13.87
CA ALA A 79 -2.75 11.22 -13.57
C ALA A 79 -1.25 11.40 -13.29
N LEU A 80 -0.59 10.35 -12.77
CA LEU A 80 0.84 10.38 -12.46
C LEU A 80 1.73 10.02 -13.66
N GLY A 81 1.16 9.54 -14.78
CA GLY A 81 1.91 9.02 -15.91
C GLY A 81 2.88 9.99 -16.55
N ASP A 82 2.61 11.29 -16.52
CA ASP A 82 3.47 12.33 -17.06
C ASP A 82 4.20 13.14 -15.99
N THR A 83 4.41 12.55 -14.82
CA THR A 83 5.08 13.17 -13.68
C THR A 83 6.41 12.46 -13.37
N PRO A 84 7.25 13.01 -12.48
CA PRO A 84 8.46 12.30 -12.06
C PRO A 84 8.20 11.00 -11.28
N VAL A 85 6.99 10.76 -10.78
CA VAL A 85 6.66 9.54 -10.04
C VAL A 85 6.57 8.35 -10.99
N PRO A 86 7.42 7.32 -10.84
CA PRO A 86 7.35 6.18 -11.76
C PRO A 86 6.10 5.35 -11.50
N VAL A 87 5.28 5.18 -12.55
CA VAL A 87 4.07 4.35 -12.52
C VAL A 87 3.95 3.57 -13.84
N ALA A 88 3.22 2.47 -13.81
CA ALA A 88 2.92 1.73 -15.03
C ALA A 88 2.06 2.60 -15.96
N ARG A 89 2.36 2.57 -17.27
CA ARG A 89 1.55 3.28 -18.25
C ARG A 89 0.15 2.67 -18.30
N THR A 90 -0.86 3.49 -18.11
CA THR A 90 -2.26 3.05 -18.19
C THR A 90 -2.65 2.82 -19.66
N ILE A 91 -3.44 1.78 -19.89
CA ILE A 91 -3.90 1.39 -21.23
C ILE A 91 -5.41 1.54 -21.32
N SER A 92 -6.16 0.92 -20.39
CA SER A 92 -7.61 0.98 -20.45
C SER A 92 -8.24 0.67 -19.09
N LEU A 93 -9.36 1.32 -18.82
CA LEU A 93 -10.29 0.96 -17.74
C LEU A 93 -11.58 0.47 -18.40
N CYS A 94 -11.92 -0.78 -18.15
CA CYS A 94 -13.15 -1.39 -18.61
C CYS A 94 -14.17 -1.39 -17.48
N GLN A 95 -15.28 -0.68 -17.67
CA GLN A 95 -16.38 -0.66 -16.70
C GLN A 95 -17.55 -1.54 -17.12
N ASP A 96 -17.39 -2.28 -18.22
CA ASP A 96 -18.40 -3.19 -18.75
C ASP A 96 -18.20 -4.59 -18.17
N ASP A 97 -19.04 -4.94 -17.22
CA ASP A 97 -18.98 -6.24 -16.53
C ASP A 97 -19.18 -7.42 -17.48
N SER A 98 -19.77 -7.20 -18.67
CA SER A 98 -19.99 -8.31 -19.61
C SER A 98 -18.71 -8.88 -20.21
N VAL A 99 -17.58 -8.16 -20.09
CA VAL A 99 -16.30 -8.61 -20.67
C VAL A 99 -15.66 -9.68 -19.78
N LEU A 100 -15.41 -9.37 -18.50
CA LEU A 100 -14.73 -10.32 -17.57
C LEU A 100 -15.54 -10.60 -16.30
N GLY A 101 -16.79 -10.16 -16.23
CA GLY A 101 -17.66 -10.39 -15.07
C GLY A 101 -17.51 -9.33 -13.97
N ALA A 102 -16.65 -8.33 -14.17
CA ALA A 102 -16.44 -7.22 -13.23
C ALA A 102 -15.60 -6.14 -13.92
N PRO A 103 -15.65 -4.89 -13.44
CA PRO A 103 -14.74 -3.86 -13.95
C PRO A 103 -13.28 -4.29 -13.80
N PHE A 104 -12.43 -3.88 -14.73
CA PHE A 104 -10.99 -4.19 -14.65
C PHE A 104 -10.17 -3.08 -15.30
N GLN A 105 -8.90 -3.03 -14.93
CA GLN A 105 -7.95 -2.12 -15.58
C GLN A 105 -6.85 -2.91 -16.29
N VAL A 106 -6.34 -2.33 -17.35
CA VAL A 106 -5.19 -2.84 -18.10
C VAL A 106 -4.11 -1.77 -18.05
N VAL A 107 -2.93 -2.17 -17.61
CA VAL A 107 -1.75 -1.30 -17.62
C VAL A 107 -0.58 -2.07 -18.24
N GLU A 108 0.45 -1.35 -18.62
CA GLU A 108 1.69 -1.96 -19.11
C GLU A 108 2.32 -2.81 -18.01
N PHE A 109 2.83 -3.98 -18.36
CA PHE A 109 3.59 -4.80 -17.43
C PHE A 109 4.98 -4.18 -17.25
N VAL A 110 5.30 -3.79 -16.02
CA VAL A 110 6.61 -3.23 -15.68
C VAL A 110 7.51 -4.38 -15.22
N ALA A 111 8.52 -4.69 -16.00
CA ALA A 111 9.51 -5.70 -15.64
C ALA A 111 10.42 -5.16 -14.52
N GLY A 112 10.79 -6.02 -13.57
CA GLY A 112 11.65 -5.65 -12.45
C GLY A 112 11.49 -6.63 -11.30
N GLN A 113 11.99 -6.26 -10.16
CA GLN A 113 11.92 -7.09 -8.95
C GLN A 113 11.16 -6.37 -7.83
N VAL A 114 10.33 -7.12 -7.13
CA VAL A 114 9.60 -6.65 -5.94
C VAL A 114 10.28 -7.28 -4.72
N VAL A 115 10.68 -6.46 -3.78
CA VAL A 115 11.45 -6.89 -2.61
C VAL A 115 10.51 -6.96 -1.40
N ARG A 116 9.99 -8.14 -1.12
CA ARG A 116 9.02 -8.37 -0.04
C ARG A 116 9.66 -8.92 1.23
N ARG A 117 10.67 -9.77 1.07
CA ARG A 117 11.25 -10.52 2.18
C ARG A 117 12.68 -10.04 2.46
N ARG A 118 13.08 -10.23 3.71
CA ARG A 118 14.44 -9.86 4.18
C ARG A 118 15.53 -10.49 3.31
N ALA A 119 15.38 -11.77 2.96
CA ALA A 119 16.35 -12.47 2.11
C ALA A 119 16.44 -11.84 0.70
N GLU A 120 15.33 -11.35 0.17
CA GLU A 120 15.33 -10.65 -1.13
C GLU A 120 16.05 -9.31 -1.02
N LEU A 121 15.87 -8.59 0.10
CA LEU A 121 16.60 -7.35 0.34
C LEU A 121 18.11 -7.61 0.44
N GLU A 122 18.51 -8.65 1.18
CA GLU A 122 19.91 -9.04 1.33
C GLU A 122 20.53 -9.40 -0.03
N ALA A 123 19.74 -9.98 -0.92
CA ALA A 123 20.20 -10.36 -2.26
C ALA A 123 20.41 -9.17 -3.19
N LEU A 124 19.91 -7.96 -2.86
CA LEU A 124 20.16 -6.76 -3.68
C LEU A 124 21.65 -6.38 -3.73
N GLY A 125 22.43 -6.74 -2.69
CA GLY A 125 23.85 -6.48 -2.70
C GLY A 125 24.38 -5.92 -1.38
N SER A 126 25.38 -5.07 -1.48
CA SER A 126 26.04 -4.49 -0.30
C SER A 126 25.13 -3.53 0.46
N ARG A 127 25.52 -3.22 1.68
CA ARG A 127 24.81 -2.22 2.49
C ARG A 127 24.68 -0.88 1.74
N SER A 128 25.69 -0.47 0.99
CA SER A 128 25.62 0.81 0.25
C SER A 128 24.60 0.76 -0.88
N VAL A 129 24.39 -0.40 -1.51
CA VAL A 129 23.31 -0.58 -2.51
C VAL A 129 21.94 -0.46 -1.83
N ILE A 130 21.78 -1.14 -0.70
CA ILE A 130 20.53 -1.09 0.06
C ILE A 130 20.21 0.36 0.50
N GLU A 131 21.22 1.08 0.99
CA GLU A 131 21.08 2.49 1.36
C GLU A 131 20.69 3.36 0.15
N GLY A 132 21.33 3.13 -1.00
CA GLY A 132 20.98 3.81 -2.24
C GLY A 132 19.53 3.55 -2.67
N CYS A 133 19.05 2.31 -2.49
CA CYS A 133 17.64 1.98 -2.75
C CYS A 133 16.71 2.80 -1.84
N VAL A 134 17.04 2.89 -0.54
CA VAL A 134 16.22 3.67 0.40
C VAL A 134 16.18 5.15 -0.03
N ASP A 135 17.33 5.70 -0.40
CA ASP A 135 17.39 7.09 -0.87
C ASP A 135 16.55 7.30 -2.13
N ALA A 136 16.55 6.32 -3.04
CA ALA A 136 15.69 6.37 -4.24
C ALA A 136 14.20 6.34 -3.85
N LEU A 137 13.82 5.46 -2.92
CA LEU A 137 12.45 5.38 -2.44
C LEU A 137 12.00 6.71 -1.80
N ILE A 138 12.86 7.32 -0.99
CA ILE A 138 12.54 8.60 -0.35
C ILE A 138 12.37 9.70 -1.41
N ARG A 139 13.26 9.74 -2.44
CA ARG A 139 13.12 10.71 -3.52
C ARG A 139 11.77 10.56 -4.25
N VAL A 140 11.39 9.32 -4.59
CA VAL A 140 10.11 9.05 -5.27
C VAL A 140 8.92 9.49 -4.39
N LEU A 141 8.98 9.23 -3.09
CA LEU A 141 7.92 9.67 -2.17
C LEU A 141 7.84 11.22 -2.11
N VAL A 142 8.98 11.89 -2.06
CA VAL A 142 9.04 13.36 -2.08
C VAL A 142 8.52 13.90 -3.42
N ASP A 143 8.87 13.26 -4.54
CA ASP A 143 8.34 13.64 -5.86
C ASP A 143 6.81 13.54 -5.87
N LEU A 144 6.25 12.43 -5.35
CA LEU A 144 4.80 12.25 -5.23
C LEU A 144 4.18 13.39 -4.42
N HIS A 145 4.76 13.67 -3.25
CA HIS A 145 4.23 14.69 -2.35
C HIS A 145 4.39 16.11 -2.91
N SER A 146 5.27 16.31 -3.89
CA SER A 146 5.51 17.62 -4.50
C SER A 146 4.55 17.94 -5.64
N ILE A 147 3.82 16.94 -6.14
CA ILE A 147 2.85 17.16 -7.21
C ILE A 147 1.66 17.97 -6.68
N ASP A 148 1.30 19.03 -7.40
CA ASP A 148 0.03 19.74 -7.16
C ASP A 148 -1.11 18.87 -7.69
N PRO A 149 -2.00 18.35 -6.83
CA PRO A 149 -3.11 17.51 -7.28
C PRO A 149 -3.99 18.19 -8.34
N LYS A 150 -4.10 19.52 -8.27
CA LYS A 150 -4.90 20.28 -9.23
C LYS A 150 -4.28 20.25 -10.62
N ALA A 151 -2.94 20.34 -10.69
CA ALA A 151 -2.22 20.35 -11.96
C ALA A 151 -2.36 19.03 -12.74
N VAL A 152 -2.60 17.92 -12.02
CA VAL A 152 -2.74 16.59 -12.64
C VAL A 152 -4.20 16.10 -12.66
N GLY A 153 -5.18 16.99 -12.45
CA GLY A 153 -6.60 16.63 -12.55
C GLY A 153 -7.15 15.83 -11.37
N LEU A 154 -6.50 15.90 -10.22
CA LEU A 154 -6.90 15.15 -9.02
C LEU A 154 -7.45 16.04 -7.89
N SER A 155 -7.93 17.26 -8.20
CA SER A 155 -8.44 18.20 -7.17
C SER A 155 -9.62 17.62 -6.37
N ASP A 156 -10.39 16.70 -6.93
CA ASP A 156 -11.53 16.04 -6.29
C ASP A 156 -11.26 14.56 -5.95
N PHE A 157 -9.99 14.14 -5.98
CA PHE A 157 -9.60 12.74 -5.73
C PHE A 157 -9.80 12.32 -4.27
N GLY A 158 -10.03 13.27 -3.39
CA GLY A 158 -10.30 13.04 -1.97
C GLY A 158 -10.85 14.31 -1.35
N LYS A 159 -11.01 14.26 -0.05
CA LYS A 159 -11.41 15.43 0.74
C LYS A 159 -10.18 15.90 1.52
N PRO A 160 -9.45 16.93 1.02
CA PRO A 160 -8.22 17.33 1.70
C PRO A 160 -8.47 17.91 3.08
N ASP A 161 -9.51 18.75 3.21
CA ASP A 161 -9.81 19.41 4.50
C ASP A 161 -10.25 18.38 5.53
N GLY A 162 -9.69 18.47 6.73
CA GLY A 162 -10.05 17.56 7.83
C GLY A 162 -9.55 16.13 7.63
N TYR A 163 -8.48 15.95 6.87
CA TYR A 163 -7.93 14.60 6.61
C TYR A 163 -7.49 13.94 7.92
N LEU A 164 -6.72 14.63 8.75
CA LEU A 164 -6.22 14.06 10.02
C LEU A 164 -7.38 13.71 10.97
N GLU A 165 -8.39 14.56 11.06
CA GLU A 165 -9.60 14.29 11.87
C GLU A 165 -10.31 13.02 11.40
N ARG A 166 -10.44 12.85 10.08
CA ARG A 166 -11.08 11.64 9.53
C ARG A 166 -10.25 10.41 9.81
N GLN A 167 -8.92 10.50 9.72
CA GLN A 167 -8.05 9.35 10.04
C GLN A 167 -8.20 8.96 11.51
N VAL A 168 -8.14 9.91 12.42
CA VAL A 168 -8.31 9.63 13.86
C VAL A 168 -9.68 8.98 14.11
N ARG A 169 -10.75 9.55 13.56
CA ARG A 169 -12.11 9.01 13.72
C ARG A 169 -12.22 7.60 13.11
N ARG A 170 -11.67 7.41 11.89
CA ARG A 170 -11.71 6.11 11.19
C ARG A 170 -11.07 5.03 12.05
N TRP A 171 -9.89 5.28 12.60
CA TRP A 171 -9.18 4.26 13.35
C TRP A 171 -9.84 3.99 14.71
N GLY A 172 -10.43 4.99 15.35
CA GLY A 172 -11.26 4.78 16.54
C GLY A 172 -12.46 3.89 16.23
N SER A 173 -13.17 4.17 15.13
CA SER A 173 -14.31 3.33 14.70
C SER A 173 -13.86 1.90 14.36
N GLN A 174 -12.69 1.74 13.75
CA GLN A 174 -12.17 0.40 13.45
C GLN A 174 -11.87 -0.37 14.74
N TRP A 175 -11.31 0.28 15.75
CA TRP A 175 -11.07 -0.38 17.05
C TRP A 175 -12.38 -0.91 17.65
N GLU A 176 -13.43 -0.10 17.65
CA GLU A 176 -14.74 -0.52 18.18
C GLU A 176 -15.29 -1.77 17.47
N LEU A 177 -14.93 -1.95 16.18
CA LEU A 177 -15.38 -3.11 15.42
C LEU A 177 -14.55 -4.37 15.68
N VAL A 178 -13.27 -4.22 16.03
CA VAL A 178 -12.35 -5.37 16.13
C VAL A 178 -11.99 -5.75 17.57
N ARG A 179 -12.25 -4.90 18.56
CA ARG A 179 -11.92 -5.20 19.96
C ARG A 179 -12.75 -6.38 20.47
N LEU A 180 -12.12 -7.20 21.28
CA LEU A 180 -12.79 -8.34 21.90
C LEU A 180 -13.46 -7.89 23.23
N PRO A 181 -14.51 -8.58 23.66
CA PRO A 181 -15.03 -8.34 25.03
C PRO A 181 -13.90 -8.52 26.05
N ASP A 182 -13.83 -7.62 27.01
CA ASP A 182 -12.84 -7.63 28.09
C ASP A 182 -11.38 -7.56 27.59
N ASP A 183 -11.15 -6.93 26.44
CA ASP A 183 -9.80 -6.75 25.91
C ASP A 183 -8.98 -5.86 26.85
N HIS A 184 -7.92 -6.41 27.40
CA HIS A 184 -7.06 -5.69 28.37
C HIS A 184 -6.38 -4.46 27.76
N ARG A 185 -6.33 -4.39 26.41
CA ARG A 185 -5.72 -3.25 25.67
C ARG A 185 -6.70 -2.09 25.51
N ASP A 186 -8.00 -2.31 25.76
CA ASP A 186 -9.05 -1.33 25.46
C ASP A 186 -8.81 0.01 26.16
N ALA A 187 -8.40 -0.05 27.43
CA ALA A 187 -8.15 1.18 28.21
C ALA A 187 -6.99 2.01 27.61
N ASP A 188 -5.93 1.34 27.16
CA ASP A 188 -4.75 2.04 26.60
C ASP A 188 -5.05 2.60 25.22
N ILE A 189 -5.74 1.82 24.35
CA ILE A 189 -6.09 2.25 22.99
C ILE A 189 -7.11 3.39 23.06
N SER A 190 -8.09 3.30 23.96
CA SER A 190 -9.08 4.37 24.14
C SER A 190 -8.43 5.67 24.63
N ARG A 191 -7.46 5.56 25.55
CA ARG A 191 -6.70 6.69 26.07
C ARG A 191 -5.87 7.34 24.96
N LEU A 192 -5.18 6.52 24.14
CA LEU A 192 -4.43 7.02 22.98
C LEU A 192 -5.36 7.71 21.98
N HIS A 193 -6.49 7.09 21.65
CA HIS A 193 -7.46 7.66 20.70
C HIS A 193 -7.97 9.02 21.21
N LEU A 194 -8.32 9.12 22.49
CA LEU A 194 -8.76 10.38 23.09
C LEU A 194 -7.67 11.44 23.02
N ALA A 195 -6.42 11.08 23.35
CA ALA A 195 -5.29 12.01 23.25
C ALA A 195 -5.09 12.50 21.81
N LEU A 196 -5.18 11.61 20.83
CA LEU A 196 -5.09 12.00 19.41
C LEU A 196 -6.24 12.94 19.03
N GLN A 197 -7.48 12.66 19.48
CA GLN A 197 -8.62 13.55 19.20
C GLN A 197 -8.41 14.98 19.74
N GLN A 198 -7.78 15.09 20.91
CA GLN A 198 -7.53 16.39 21.56
C GLN A 198 -6.33 17.14 20.97
N ALA A 199 -5.44 16.42 20.29
CA ALA A 199 -4.16 16.98 19.81
C ALA A 199 -4.07 17.08 18.29
N ILE A 200 -5.19 16.98 17.56
CA ILE A 200 -5.16 17.02 16.08
C ILE A 200 -4.52 18.33 15.63
N PRO A 201 -3.39 18.30 14.95
CA PRO A 201 -2.74 19.54 14.51
C PRO A 201 -3.38 20.08 13.23
N GLN A 202 -3.05 21.30 12.91
CA GLN A 202 -3.34 21.83 11.58
C GLN A 202 -2.55 20.99 10.56
N GLN A 203 -3.23 20.54 9.51
CA GLN A 203 -2.61 19.79 8.43
C GLN A 203 -1.47 20.60 7.80
N SER A 204 -0.34 19.94 7.54
CA SER A 204 0.86 20.60 7.01
C SER A 204 0.61 21.18 5.61
N ARG A 205 0.03 20.37 4.74
CA ARG A 205 -0.41 20.75 3.38
C ARG A 205 -1.27 19.62 2.80
N THR A 206 -1.85 19.87 1.63
CA THR A 206 -2.56 18.86 0.87
C THR A 206 -1.63 18.30 -0.22
N SER A 207 -1.53 17.00 -0.29
CA SER A 207 -0.76 16.30 -1.30
C SER A 207 -1.48 15.03 -1.73
N ILE A 208 -1.02 14.41 -2.81
CA ILE A 208 -1.39 13.03 -3.15
C ILE A 208 -0.60 12.14 -2.19
N VAL A 209 -1.29 11.32 -1.41
CA VAL A 209 -0.65 10.34 -0.52
C VAL A 209 -0.91 8.93 -1.06
N HIS A 210 0.07 8.06 -0.92
CA HIS A 210 -0.02 6.67 -1.36
C HIS A 210 -0.88 5.84 -0.39
N GLY A 211 -0.66 6.02 0.91
CA GLY A 211 -1.40 5.32 1.96
C GLY A 211 -0.80 3.99 2.40
N ASP A 212 0.21 3.47 1.67
CA ASP A 212 0.93 2.24 2.05
C ASP A 212 2.32 2.20 1.38
N TYR A 213 3.08 3.29 1.49
CA TYR A 213 4.36 3.42 0.77
C TYR A 213 5.49 2.69 1.48
N ARG A 214 6.08 1.70 0.81
CA ARG A 214 7.25 0.93 1.28
C ARG A 214 7.82 0.10 0.12
N ILE A 215 9.00 -0.48 0.33
CA ILE A 215 9.75 -1.15 -0.74
C ILE A 215 8.96 -2.26 -1.46
N ASP A 216 8.12 -3.00 -0.75
CA ASP A 216 7.35 -4.10 -1.36
C ASP A 216 6.17 -3.61 -2.22
N ASN A 217 5.86 -2.31 -2.17
CA ASN A 217 4.92 -1.65 -3.08
C ASN A 217 5.66 -0.86 -4.17
N THR A 218 6.91 -1.29 -4.49
CA THR A 218 7.67 -0.73 -5.61
C THR A 218 8.26 -1.85 -6.47
N ILE A 219 8.46 -1.56 -7.73
CA ILE A 219 9.19 -2.43 -8.67
C ILE A 219 10.55 -1.77 -8.89
N LEU A 220 11.61 -2.46 -8.49
CA LEU A 220 12.98 -2.00 -8.67
C LEU A 220 13.56 -2.60 -9.94
N ASP A 221 14.46 -1.88 -10.57
CA ASP A 221 15.20 -2.41 -11.71
C ASP A 221 16.09 -3.58 -11.25
N THR A 222 16.17 -4.63 -12.05
CA THR A 222 16.96 -5.84 -11.70
C THR A 222 18.46 -5.60 -11.77
N ASP A 223 18.90 -4.70 -12.64
CA ASP A 223 20.34 -4.43 -12.85
C ASP A 223 20.81 -3.25 -11.99
N ASP A 224 19.90 -2.36 -11.63
CA ASP A 224 20.18 -1.21 -10.75
C ASP A 224 19.05 -1.07 -9.73
N PRO A 225 19.15 -1.75 -8.57
CA PRO A 225 18.09 -1.68 -7.55
C PRO A 225 17.85 -0.28 -6.98
N CYS A 226 18.74 0.68 -7.24
CA CYS A 226 18.52 2.08 -6.83
C CYS A 226 17.63 2.84 -7.81
N HIS A 227 17.15 2.18 -8.86
CA HIS A 227 16.22 2.75 -9.83
C HIS A 227 14.83 2.15 -9.63
N VAL A 228 13.89 2.96 -9.15
CA VAL A 228 12.48 2.56 -8.98
C VAL A 228 11.78 2.66 -10.33
N ARG A 229 11.33 1.54 -10.86
CA ARG A 229 10.65 1.47 -12.16
C ARG A 229 9.16 1.77 -12.07
N ALA A 230 8.54 1.44 -10.92
CA ALA A 230 7.13 1.78 -10.70
C ALA A 230 6.79 1.70 -9.20
N VAL A 231 5.91 2.58 -8.78
CA VAL A 231 5.17 2.46 -7.53
C VAL A 231 3.84 1.77 -7.85
N VAL A 232 3.44 0.81 -7.03
CA VAL A 232 2.26 -0.02 -7.25
C VAL A 232 1.36 -0.02 -6.02
N ASP A 233 0.16 -0.56 -6.18
CA ASP A 233 -0.84 -0.73 -5.11
C ASP A 233 -1.40 0.60 -4.59
N TRP A 234 -2.00 1.35 -5.48
CA TRP A 234 -2.57 2.67 -5.24
C TRP A 234 -3.98 2.65 -4.63
N GLU A 235 -4.46 1.49 -4.16
CA GLU A 235 -5.85 1.33 -3.70
C GLU A 235 -6.19 2.21 -2.48
N LEU A 236 -5.19 2.59 -1.66
CA LEU A 236 -5.37 3.45 -0.48
C LEU A 236 -5.09 4.93 -0.75
N SER A 237 -4.68 5.26 -1.98
CA SER A 237 -4.28 6.62 -2.33
C SER A 237 -5.44 7.61 -2.20
N THR A 238 -5.12 8.82 -1.76
CA THR A 238 -6.10 9.89 -1.60
C THR A 238 -5.38 11.25 -1.53
N LEU A 239 -6.16 12.31 -1.30
CA LEU A 239 -5.59 13.63 -0.92
C LEU A 239 -5.48 13.69 0.60
N GLY A 240 -4.28 13.97 1.09
CA GLY A 240 -4.04 14.00 2.53
C GLY A 240 -2.78 14.77 2.90
N ASP A 241 -2.38 14.62 4.14
CA ASP A 241 -1.14 15.22 4.64
C ASP A 241 0.04 14.32 4.29
N PRO A 242 1.05 14.80 3.55
CA PRO A 242 2.19 13.97 3.14
C PRO A 242 2.97 13.38 4.32
N LEU A 243 2.97 14.04 5.48
CA LEU A 243 3.64 13.49 6.66
C LEU A 243 2.99 12.18 7.13
N SER A 244 1.74 11.89 6.73
CA SER A 244 1.12 10.61 7.06
C SER A 244 1.79 9.43 6.35
N ASP A 245 2.20 9.59 5.08
CA ASP A 245 2.95 8.55 4.37
C ASP A 245 4.35 8.39 4.95
N ALA A 246 5.03 9.51 5.21
CA ALA A 246 6.37 9.48 5.80
C ALA A 246 6.36 8.79 7.18
N ALA A 247 5.37 9.12 8.01
CA ALA A 247 5.23 8.50 9.33
C ALA A 247 4.89 7.00 9.22
N LEU A 248 4.01 6.63 8.27
CA LEU A 248 3.65 5.23 8.05
C LEU A 248 4.88 4.41 7.61
N MET A 249 5.68 4.97 6.70
CA MET A 249 6.95 4.37 6.26
C MET A 249 7.87 4.08 7.46
N CYS A 250 7.95 5.02 8.42
CA CYS A 250 8.75 4.86 9.63
C CYS A 250 8.14 3.85 10.61
N VAL A 251 6.84 3.89 10.81
CA VAL A 251 6.14 2.95 11.71
C VAL A 251 6.29 1.50 11.23
N TYR A 252 6.28 1.29 9.92
CA TYR A 252 6.47 -0.05 9.34
C TYR A 252 7.88 -0.62 9.56
N ARG A 253 8.83 0.15 10.11
CA ARG A 253 10.14 -0.38 10.54
C ARG A 253 10.03 -1.24 11.80
N ASP A 254 8.90 -1.19 12.50
CA ASP A 254 8.68 -1.98 13.70
C ASP A 254 8.61 -3.48 13.36
N PRO A 255 9.34 -4.34 14.09
CA PRO A 255 9.28 -5.80 13.83
C PRO A 255 7.88 -6.41 13.93
N ALA A 256 6.92 -5.73 14.53
CA ALA A 256 5.52 -6.20 14.54
C ALA A 256 4.94 -6.33 13.12
N LEU A 257 5.50 -5.63 12.13
CA LEU A 257 5.09 -5.81 10.73
C LEU A 257 5.28 -7.26 10.28
N ASP A 258 6.34 -7.94 10.72
CA ASP A 258 6.59 -9.34 10.37
C ASP A 258 5.42 -10.24 10.76
N LEU A 259 4.76 -9.92 11.88
CA LEU A 259 3.58 -10.67 12.34
C LEU A 259 2.35 -10.38 11.45
N ILE A 260 2.23 -9.16 10.97
CA ILE A 260 1.11 -8.74 10.10
C ILE A 260 1.22 -9.43 8.72
N VAL A 261 2.42 -9.43 8.15
CA VAL A 261 2.63 -10.02 6.82
C VAL A 261 2.95 -11.52 6.87
N HIS A 262 3.05 -12.11 8.07
CA HIS A 262 3.36 -13.52 8.31
C HIS A 262 4.69 -13.95 7.66
N ALA A 263 5.68 -13.04 7.66
CA ALA A 263 6.98 -13.29 7.04
C ALA A 263 8.01 -12.29 7.60
N GLN A 264 9.27 -12.57 7.43
CA GLN A 264 10.33 -11.59 7.69
C GLN A 264 10.33 -10.56 6.56
N ALA A 265 9.66 -9.44 6.78
CA ALA A 265 9.50 -8.40 5.77
C ALA A 265 10.85 -7.76 5.43
N ALA A 266 11.02 -7.38 4.18
CA ALA A 266 12.18 -6.60 3.75
C ALA A 266 12.29 -5.32 4.58
N TRP A 267 11.15 -4.68 4.83
CA TRP A 267 11.10 -3.36 5.47
C TRP A 267 11.51 -3.39 6.95
N THR A 268 11.45 -4.55 7.64
CA THR A 268 11.90 -4.69 9.04
C THR A 268 13.36 -5.08 9.17
N SER A 269 14.09 -5.22 8.05
CA SER A 269 15.48 -5.66 8.07
C SER A 269 16.39 -4.68 8.84
N PRO A 270 17.30 -5.18 9.66
CA PRO A 270 18.30 -4.30 10.33
C PRO A 270 19.32 -3.70 9.35
N LEU A 271 19.31 -4.10 8.08
CA LEU A 271 20.17 -3.49 7.06
C LEU A 271 19.61 -2.13 6.60
N LEU A 272 18.34 -1.87 6.84
CA LEU A 272 17.72 -0.58 6.49
C LEU A 272 17.94 0.45 7.60
N PRO A 273 17.93 1.75 7.27
CA PRO A 273 18.03 2.81 8.28
C PRO A 273 16.95 2.70 9.36
N ALA A 274 17.23 3.20 10.53
CA ALA A 274 16.25 3.28 11.61
C ALA A 274 15.10 4.24 11.25
N ALA A 275 14.00 4.16 11.97
CA ALA A 275 12.81 4.97 11.66
C ALA A 275 13.10 6.49 11.74
N ASP A 276 13.84 6.92 12.75
CA ASP A 276 14.21 8.33 12.91
C ASP A 276 15.14 8.79 11.77
N GLU A 277 16.05 7.94 11.34
CA GLU A 277 16.93 8.24 10.21
C GLU A 277 16.16 8.36 8.90
N LEU A 278 15.13 7.50 8.67
CA LEU A 278 14.24 7.63 7.50
C LEU A 278 13.49 8.97 7.53
N ALA A 279 12.98 9.35 8.69
CA ALA A 279 12.27 10.62 8.89
C ALA A 279 13.18 11.81 8.56
N ASP A 280 14.42 11.78 9.08
CA ASP A 280 15.40 12.84 8.83
C ASP A 280 15.75 12.93 7.34
N ARG A 281 15.96 11.78 6.67
CA ARG A 281 16.23 11.75 5.22
C ARG A 281 15.06 12.33 4.43
N TYR A 282 13.81 11.96 4.79
CA TYR A 282 12.63 12.51 4.13
C TYR A 282 12.56 14.04 4.34
N SER A 283 12.77 14.54 5.55
CA SER A 283 12.77 15.96 5.86
C SER A 283 13.84 16.71 5.05
N LEU A 284 15.03 16.14 4.99
CA LEU A 284 16.16 16.73 4.24
C LEU A 284 15.84 16.81 2.74
N VAL A 285 15.36 15.73 2.14
CA VAL A 285 15.10 15.67 0.69
C VAL A 285 13.90 16.56 0.32
N SER A 286 12.85 16.55 1.14
CA SER A 286 11.64 17.35 0.87
C SER A 286 11.84 18.84 1.19
N GLY A 287 12.84 19.19 2.00
CA GLY A 287 13.03 20.54 2.50
C GLY A 287 11.93 20.99 3.47
N GLN A 288 11.14 20.05 3.99
CA GLN A 288 10.00 20.35 4.86
C GLN A 288 10.28 19.89 6.28
N PRO A 289 9.97 20.72 7.28
CA PRO A 289 10.11 20.27 8.66
C PRO A 289 9.09 19.19 9.01
N LEU A 290 9.45 18.33 9.94
CA LEU A 290 8.56 17.27 10.46
C LEU A 290 7.63 17.87 11.54
N GLY A 291 6.75 18.77 11.11
CA GLY A 291 5.82 19.42 12.03
C GLY A 291 4.85 18.43 12.66
N HIS A 292 4.69 18.51 13.98
CA HIS A 292 3.79 17.61 14.75
C HIS A 292 4.09 16.12 14.53
N TRP A 293 5.37 15.78 14.37
CA TRP A 293 5.82 14.43 14.01
C TRP A 293 5.33 13.37 15.01
N GLU A 294 5.36 13.69 16.28
CA GLU A 294 4.90 12.79 17.33
C GLU A 294 3.42 12.41 17.18
N PHE A 295 2.63 13.36 16.76
CA PHE A 295 1.24 13.05 16.38
C PHE A 295 1.20 12.09 15.20
N UNK A 296 1.93 12.38 14.19
CA UNK A 296 1.93 11.54 13.06
C UNK A 296 2.47 10.19 13.39
N UNK A 297 3.32 9.85 14.31
CA UNK A 297 3.80 8.59 14.77
C UNK A 297 2.82 7.92 15.69
N UNK A 298 2.00 8.60 16.38
CA UNK A 298 1.03 8.10 17.26
C UNK A 298 -0.20 7.69 16.49
N UNK A 299 -0.46 8.40 15.36
CA UNK A 299 -1.53 8.08 14.49
C UNK A 299 -1.28 6.85 13.73
N UNK A 300 -0.11 6.66 13.36
CA UNK A 300 0.30 5.49 12.69
C UNK A 300 0.54 4.32 13.63
N UNK A 301 0.79 4.49 14.77
CA UNK A 301 0.88 3.48 15.78
C UNK A 301 -0.48 2.99 16.19
N UNK A 302 -1.45 3.77 16.02
CA UNK A 302 -2.82 3.37 16.22
C UNK A 302 -3.33 2.64 15.01
N UNK A 303 -2.71 2.99 13.89
CA UNK A 303 -2.98 2.31 12.69
C UNK A 303 -2.39 0.93 12.67
N UNK A 304 -1.23 0.80 13.11
CA UNK A 304 -0.54 -0.46 13.20
C UNK A 304 -1.15 -1.35 14.22
N UNK A 305 -1.68 -0.92 15.14
CA UNK A 305 -2.33 -1.69 16.15
C UNK A 305 -3.69 -2.13 15.70
N UNK A 306 -4.37 -1.32 14.97
CA UNK A 306 -5.63 -1.68 14.43
C UNK A 306 -5.55 -2.61 13.27
N UNK A 307 -4.48 -2.44 12.57
CA UNK A 307 -4.19 -3.35 11.54
C UNK A 307 -3.76 -4.71 12.04
N UNK A 308 -3.18 -4.74 13.01
CA UNK A 308 -2.81 -5.97 13.69
C UNK A 308 -3.98 -6.61 14.36
N UNK A 309 -4.78 -5.99 14.79
CA UNK A 309 -5.99 -6.50 15.38
C UNK A 309 -6.98 -6.91 14.33
N UNK A 310 -6.96 -6.26 13.30
CA UNK A 310 -7.71 -6.69 12.17
C UNK A 310 -7.24 -7.98 11.61
N UNK A 311 -6.04 -8.11 11.64
CA UNK A 311 -5.45 -9.32 11.23
C UNK A 311 -5.67 -10.43 12.21
N UNK A 312 -5.68 -10.16 13.28
CA UNK A 312 -5.96 -11.12 14.30
C UNK A 312 -7.43 -11.46 14.35
N UNK A 313 -8.17 -10.61 14.16
CA UNK A 313 -9.57 -10.89 14.07
C UNK A 313 -9.93 -11.68 12.84
N UNK A 314 -9.27 -11.37 11.89
CA UNK A 314 -9.46 -12.13 10.70
C UNK A 314 -8.96 -13.54 10.79
N UNK A 315 -8.00 -13.65 11.43
CA UNK A 315 -7.45 -14.95 11.70
C UNK A 315 -8.28 -15.71 12.71
N UNK A 316 -8.71 -15.18 13.42
CA UNK A 316 -9.56 -15.81 14.37
C UNK A 316 -10.89 -16.16 13.78
N UNK A 317 -11.23 -15.47 13.00
CA UNK A 317 -12.39 -15.78 12.27
C UNK A 317 -12.20 -16.87 11.23
N UNK A 318 -11.14 -16.93 10.84
CA UNK A 318 -10.91 -17.93 9.86
C UNK A 318 -10.60 -19.31 10.45
N UNK A 319 -10.56 -19.21 11.43
CA UNK A 319 -10.38 -20.51 11.94
C UNK A 319 -9.90 -20.97 12.76
N UNK A 320 -10.32 -20.56 12.95
CA UNK A 320 -9.87 -20.95 13.81
C UNK A 320 -8.49 -21.48 13.96
N UNK A 321 -7.93 -21.05 13.50
CA UNK A 321 -6.59 -21.40 13.69
C UNK A 321 -6.09 -20.85 14.96
N UNK A 322 -6.19 -21.41 15.84
CA UNK A 322 -5.78 -21.14 17.15
C UNK A 322 -4.33 -20.75 17.29
N UNK A 323 -3.72 -21.05 16.43
CA UNK A 323 -2.33 -20.76 16.51
C UNK A 323 -2.00 -19.34 16.06
N UNK A 324 -2.76 -19.02 15.30
CA UNK A 324 -2.56 -17.71 14.81
C UNK A 324 -3.04 -16.67 15.79
N UNK A 325 -3.87 -17.03 16.44
CA UNK A 325 -4.37 -16.14 17.44
C UNK A 325 -3.40 -15.75 18.51
N UNK A 326 -2.72 -16.53 18.75
CA UNK A 326 -1.71 -16.28 19.71
C UNK A 326 -0.65 -15.33 19.19
N UNK A 327 -0.43 -15.47 18.08
CA UNK A 327 0.56 -14.67 17.49
C UNK A 327 0.05 -13.26 17.20
N UNK A 328 -1.07 -13.26 17.01
CA UNK A 328 -1.63 -12.01 16.75
C UNK A 328 -1.88 -11.22 18.04
N UNK A 329 -2.08 -11.85 18.91
CA UNK A 329 -2.21 -11.21 20.17
C UNK A 329 -0.92 -10.60 20.64
N UNK A 330 -0.05 -11.20 20.30
CA UNK A 330 1.23 -10.68 20.64
C UNK A 330 1.56 -9.45 19.81
N UNK A 331 1.17 -9.49 18.79
CA UNK A 331 1.41 -8.41 17.92
C UNK A 331 0.60 -7.18 18.28
N UNK A 332 -0.36 -7.47 18.68
CA UNK A 332 -1.11 -6.36 19.09
C UNK A 332 -0.65 -5.73 20.38
N UNK A 333 -0.19 -6.46 21.06
CA UNK A 333 0.42 -6.00 22.25
C UNK A 333 1.68 -5.23 22.01
N UNK A 334 2.29 -5.59 21.06
CA UNK A 334 3.43 -4.88 20.70
C UNK A 334 3.09 -3.54 20.08
N UNK A 335 2.24 -3.55 19.48
CA UNK A 335 1.83 -2.34 18.90
C UNK A 335 1.18 -1.41 19.91
N UNK A 336 0.59 -1.98 20.72
CA UNK A 336 0.07 -1.19 21.78
C UNK A 336 1.13 -0.69 22.74
N UNK A 337 1.99 -1.50 22.76
CA UNK A 337 3.08 -1.07 23.55
C UNK A 337 3.88 0.03 22.90
N UNK A 338 3.93 -0.06 21.82
CA UNK A 338 4.54 0.94 21.08
C UNK A 338 3.78 2.23 21.15
N UNK A 339 2.71 2.12 21.15
CA UNK A 339 1.88 3.24 21.25
C UNK A 339 1.78 3.84 22.65
N UNK A 340 1.92 3.07 23.42
CA UNK A 340 2.00 3.53 24.75
C UNK A 340 3.34 4.11 25.14
N UNK A 341 4.09 3.64 24.44
CA UNK A 341 5.38 4.19 24.62
C UNK A 341 5.48 5.60 24.13
N ILE A 342 4.91 5.93 23.06
CA ILE A 342 4.84 7.28 22.45
C ILE A 342 4.01 8.23 23.34
N ALA A 343 2.88 7.82 23.74
CA ALA A 343 2.02 8.67 24.55
C ALA A 343 2.65 9.14 25.88
N LYS A 344 3.55 8.33 26.44
CA LYS A 344 4.29 8.71 27.67
C LYS A 344 5.39 9.75 27.43
N LYS A 345 5.89 9.84 26.21
CA LYS A 345 6.91 10.84 25.86
C LYS A 345 6.29 12.20 25.51
N SER A 346 4.99 12.22 25.20
CA SER A 346 4.29 13.43 24.77
C SER A 346 3.54 14.13 25.92
N GLY A 347 3.58 13.60 27.16
CA GLY A 347 3.06 14.22 28.36
C GLY A 347 4.17 14.73 29.28
#